data_5dcf32c8ca2a8f6152147e0cdf61e6b1
#
_entry.id   5dcf32c8ca2a8f6152147e0cdf61e6b1
#
_cell.length_a   1.000
_cell.length_b   1.000
_cell.length_c   1.000
_cell.angle_alpha   90.00
_cell.angle_beta   90.00
_cell.angle_gamma   90.00
#
_symmetry.space_group_name_H-M   'P 1'
#
loop_
_entity.id
_entity.type
_entity.pdbx_description
1 polymer ?
#
loop_
_entity_poly.entity_id
_entity_poly.type
_entity_poly.pdbx_seq_one_letter_code
_entity_poly.pdbx_strand_id
1 'polypeptide(L)'
;MNGFGKSILGLPPVVKNIILINVVMFIAFLVGDKFFDINLNSILGLYFPKSDNFKPIQILSHMFMHANFMHIFFNMYALFIFGLVLENVWGPKRFLIYYLVCGFGAVIVHEAVIGFEYYKLASLLTPELL
;
A
#
# COMPACT_ATOMS: atom_id res chain seq x y z
N MET A 1 23.46 -2.05 -24.50
CA MET A 1 22.19 -2.08 -23.78
C MET A 1 21.95 -3.44 -23.16
N ASN A 2 22.90 -3.86 -22.39
CA ASN A 2 23.00 -5.25 -22.00
C ASN A 2 22.78 -5.44 -20.49
N GLY A 3 21.97 -4.63 -19.88
CA GLY A 3 21.83 -4.60 -18.45
C GLY A 3 20.47 -4.92 -17.87
N PHE A 4 19.47 -5.11 -18.67
CA PHE A 4 18.25 -5.70 -18.14
C PHE A 4 18.48 -7.20 -18.07
N GLY A 5 19.24 -7.58 -17.05
CA GLY A 5 19.46 -8.97 -16.74
C GLY A 5 18.14 -9.70 -16.88
N LYS A 6 18.18 -10.79 -17.59
CA LYS A 6 17.04 -11.70 -17.70
C LYS A 6 16.60 -12.02 -16.29
N SER A 7 15.70 -11.16 -15.76
CA SER A 7 15.03 -11.43 -14.49
C SER A 7 14.40 -12.80 -14.64
N ILE A 8 14.44 -13.59 -13.59
CA ILE A 8 13.81 -14.92 -13.54
C ILE A 8 12.36 -14.87 -14.05
N LEU A 9 11.72 -13.71 -13.96
CA LEU A 9 10.35 -13.47 -14.42
C LEU A 9 10.25 -12.58 -15.66
N GLY A 10 11.38 -12.14 -16.25
CA GLY A 10 11.39 -11.19 -17.37
C GLY A 10 10.85 -9.80 -17.05
N LEU A 11 10.65 -9.48 -15.77
CA LEU A 11 10.11 -8.21 -15.30
C LEU A 11 11.22 -7.17 -15.03
N PRO A 12 10.94 -5.88 -15.22
CA PRO A 12 11.83 -4.82 -14.77
C PRO A 12 12.06 -4.89 -13.25
N PRO A 13 13.24 -4.48 -12.76
CA PRO A 13 13.64 -4.76 -11.37
C PRO A 13 12.74 -4.13 -10.32
N VAL A 14 12.26 -2.91 -10.50
CA VAL A 14 11.41 -2.24 -9.49
C VAL A 14 10.02 -2.87 -9.46
N VAL A 15 9.38 -3.07 -10.60
CA VAL A 15 8.09 -3.77 -10.69
C VAL A 15 8.18 -5.14 -10.05
N LYS A 16 9.21 -5.92 -10.39
CA LYS A 16 9.43 -7.25 -9.81
C LYS A 16 9.55 -7.18 -8.29
N ASN A 17 10.36 -6.30 -7.77
CA ASN A 17 10.61 -6.20 -6.33
C ASN A 17 9.37 -5.72 -5.57
N ILE A 18 8.62 -4.78 -6.10
CA ILE A 18 7.38 -4.33 -5.49
C ILE A 18 6.35 -5.47 -5.44
N ILE A 19 6.20 -6.22 -6.53
CA ILE A 19 5.30 -7.38 -6.55
C ILE A 19 5.73 -8.41 -5.52
N LEU A 20 7.02 -8.74 -5.44
CA LEU A 20 7.55 -9.69 -4.47
C LEU A 20 7.30 -9.25 -3.03
N ILE A 21 7.55 -7.98 -2.70
CA ILE A 21 7.30 -7.43 -1.36
C ILE A 21 5.82 -7.57 -1.00
N ASN A 22 4.92 -7.19 -1.90
CA ASN A 22 3.48 -7.29 -1.66
C ASN A 22 3.02 -8.73 -1.45
N VAL A 23 3.50 -9.66 -2.27
CA VAL A 23 3.17 -11.09 -2.15
C VAL A 23 3.69 -11.66 -0.84
N VAL A 24 4.94 -11.36 -0.46
CA VAL A 24 5.55 -11.81 0.80
C VAL A 24 4.77 -11.25 2.00
N MET A 25 4.42 -9.97 1.98
CA MET A 25 3.64 -9.34 3.04
C MET A 25 2.22 -9.94 3.15
N PHE A 26 1.60 -10.28 2.03
CA PHE A 26 0.30 -10.91 2.04
C PHE A 26 0.36 -12.35 2.59
N ILE A 27 1.37 -13.12 2.23
CA ILE A 27 1.61 -14.45 2.79
C ILE A 27 1.87 -14.34 4.31
N ALA A 28 2.69 -13.39 4.73
CA ALA A 28 2.95 -13.13 6.15
C ALA A 28 1.66 -12.77 6.91
N PHE A 29 0.78 -11.98 6.30
CA PHE A 29 -0.54 -11.68 6.87
C PHE A 29 -1.37 -12.95 7.06
N LEU A 30 -1.48 -13.78 6.02
CA LEU A 30 -2.26 -15.03 6.10
C LEU A 30 -1.71 -16.01 7.13
N VAL A 31 -0.39 -16.17 7.18
CA VAL A 31 0.28 -17.05 8.13
C VAL A 31 0.16 -16.51 9.56
N GLY A 32 0.37 -15.22 9.74
CA GLY A 32 0.24 -14.56 11.05
C GLY A 32 -1.16 -14.71 11.63
N ASP A 33 -2.18 -14.44 10.82
CA ASP A 33 -3.57 -14.55 11.22
C ASP A 33 -3.96 -15.99 11.56
N LYS A 34 -3.57 -16.95 10.70
CA LYS A 34 -3.99 -18.35 10.84
C LYS A 34 -3.27 -19.12 11.95
N PHE A 35 -1.95 -18.90 12.12
CA PHE A 35 -1.12 -19.74 12.98
C PHE A 35 -0.64 -19.05 14.26
N PHE A 36 -0.62 -17.72 14.30
CA PHE A 36 -0.06 -16.96 15.41
C PHE A 36 -1.04 -15.96 16.05
N ASP A 37 -2.27 -15.88 15.54
CA ASP A 37 -3.27 -14.91 15.99
C ASP A 37 -2.74 -13.46 15.92
N ILE A 38 -1.95 -13.18 14.88
CA ILE A 38 -1.38 -11.85 14.63
C ILE A 38 -1.99 -11.28 13.37
N ASN A 39 -2.76 -10.20 13.51
CA ASN A 39 -3.31 -9.48 12.37
C ASN A 39 -2.36 -8.36 11.93
N LEU A 40 -1.55 -8.59 10.90
CA LEU A 40 -0.61 -7.61 10.39
C LEU A 40 -1.30 -6.36 9.83
N ASN A 41 -2.50 -6.48 9.29
CA ASN A 41 -3.25 -5.33 8.80
C ASN A 41 -3.63 -4.37 9.93
N SER A 42 -3.88 -4.88 11.13
CA SER A 42 -4.15 -4.03 12.30
C SER A 42 -2.92 -3.31 12.83
N ILE A 43 -1.72 -3.81 12.52
CA ILE A 43 -0.45 -3.23 12.98
C ILE A 43 0.14 -2.28 11.92
N LEU A 44 0.13 -2.70 10.66
CA LEU A 44 0.82 -2.04 9.55
C LEU A 44 -0.11 -1.29 8.60
N GLY A 45 -1.41 -1.51 8.71
CA GLY A 45 -2.43 -0.74 7.98
C GLY A 45 -2.53 0.69 8.51
N LEU A 46 -2.99 1.59 7.65
CA LEU A 46 -3.09 3.00 7.99
C LEU A 46 -4.30 3.27 8.88
N TYR A 47 -4.06 3.93 10.00
CA TYR A 47 -5.09 4.52 10.85
C TYR A 47 -5.11 6.03 10.69
N PHE A 48 -6.28 6.63 10.96
CA PHE A 48 -6.39 8.08 11.01
C PHE A 48 -5.49 8.66 12.13
N PRO A 49 -4.79 9.80 11.89
CA PRO A 49 -3.79 10.30 12.84
C PRO A 49 -4.28 10.57 14.26
N LYS A 50 -5.57 10.79 14.46
CA LYS A 50 -6.18 10.95 15.80
C LYS A 50 -6.47 9.61 16.50
N SER A 51 -6.33 8.49 15.82
CA SER A 51 -6.50 7.17 16.43
C SER A 51 -5.32 6.83 17.33
N ASP A 52 -5.58 6.22 18.48
CA ASP A 52 -4.53 5.72 19.38
C ASP A 52 -3.69 4.60 18.74
N ASN A 53 -4.23 3.96 17.70
CA ASN A 53 -3.54 2.91 16.95
C ASN A 53 -2.66 3.45 15.81
N PHE A 54 -2.68 4.76 15.56
CA PHE A 54 -1.85 5.35 14.52
C PHE A 54 -0.37 5.30 14.89
N LYS A 55 0.44 4.87 13.91
CA LYS A 55 1.91 4.92 13.97
C LYS A 55 2.45 5.50 12.67
N PRO A 56 3.43 6.41 12.70
CA PRO A 56 3.96 7.06 11.50
C PRO A 56 4.46 6.09 10.42
N ILE A 57 5.00 4.95 10.80
CA ILE A 57 5.44 3.91 9.84
C ILE A 57 4.31 3.40 8.96
N GLN A 58 3.06 3.51 9.41
CA GLN A 58 1.89 3.06 8.65
C GLN A 58 1.68 3.86 7.36
N ILE A 59 2.19 5.09 7.29
CA ILE A 59 2.15 5.90 6.06
C ILE A 59 2.89 5.19 4.92
N LEU A 60 3.97 4.47 5.23
CA LEU A 60 4.70 3.67 4.24
C LEU A 60 4.18 2.24 4.18
N SER A 61 4.04 1.58 5.31
CA SER A 61 3.74 0.14 5.37
C SER A 61 2.36 -0.20 4.79
N HIS A 62 1.35 0.68 4.91
CA HIS A 62 0.02 0.42 4.37
C HIS A 62 0.03 0.20 2.84
N MET A 63 0.99 0.77 2.12
CA MET A 63 1.12 0.61 0.66
C MET A 63 1.33 -0.86 0.25
N PHE A 64 1.85 -1.68 1.16
CA PHE A 64 2.15 -3.09 0.93
C PHE A 64 1.16 -4.04 1.60
N MET A 65 0.14 -3.49 2.28
CA MET A 65 -0.86 -4.29 2.98
C MET A 65 -2.13 -4.40 2.17
N HIS A 66 -2.71 -5.60 2.12
CA HIS A 66 -3.94 -5.89 1.38
C HIS A 66 -4.91 -6.68 2.26
N ALA A 67 -6.18 -6.27 2.22
CA ALA A 67 -7.21 -6.86 3.07
C ALA A 67 -7.64 -8.26 2.63
N ASN A 68 -7.57 -8.56 1.32
CA ASN A 68 -8.02 -9.83 0.76
C ASN A 68 -7.30 -10.14 -0.56
N PHE A 69 -7.49 -11.37 -1.04
CA PHE A 69 -6.87 -11.86 -2.28
C PHE A 69 -7.24 -11.02 -3.51
N MET A 70 -8.50 -10.64 -3.66
CA MET A 70 -8.94 -9.87 -4.83
C MET A 70 -8.29 -8.50 -4.87
N HIS A 71 -8.11 -7.86 -3.73
CA HIS A 71 -7.44 -6.56 -3.64
C HIS A 71 -5.97 -6.65 -4.08
N ILE A 72 -5.22 -7.60 -3.55
CA ILE A 72 -3.82 -7.80 -3.97
C ILE A 72 -3.72 -8.22 -5.44
N PHE A 73 -4.61 -9.09 -5.89
CA PHE A 73 -4.62 -9.55 -7.28
C PHE A 73 -4.78 -8.39 -8.27
N PHE A 74 -5.81 -7.56 -8.10
CA PHE A 74 -6.04 -6.43 -9.00
C PHE A 74 -4.96 -5.37 -8.90
N ASN A 75 -4.44 -5.10 -7.69
CA ASN A 75 -3.34 -4.15 -7.53
C ASN A 75 -2.07 -4.63 -8.22
N MET A 76 -1.71 -5.91 -8.07
CA MET A 76 -0.52 -6.47 -8.71
C MET A 76 -0.69 -6.60 -10.21
N TYR A 77 -1.89 -6.89 -10.68
CA TYR A 77 -2.20 -6.92 -12.11
C TYR A 77 -2.04 -5.54 -12.75
N ALA A 78 -2.58 -4.50 -12.11
CA ALA A 78 -2.42 -3.13 -12.57
C ALA A 78 -0.95 -2.68 -12.55
N LEU A 79 -0.23 -3.00 -11.48
CA LEU A 79 1.20 -2.74 -11.36
C LEU A 79 2.00 -3.47 -12.45
N PHE A 80 1.66 -4.71 -12.73
CA PHE A 80 2.29 -5.49 -13.79
C PHE A 80 2.11 -4.82 -15.16
N ILE A 81 0.88 -4.47 -15.52
CA ILE A 81 0.59 -3.92 -16.85
C ILE A 81 1.19 -2.50 -17.01
N PHE A 82 0.87 -1.61 -16.09
CA PHE A 82 1.30 -0.20 -16.20
C PHE A 82 2.76 -0.03 -15.78
N GLY A 83 3.19 -0.71 -14.74
CA GLY A 83 4.56 -0.62 -14.25
C GLY A 83 5.58 -1.17 -15.24
N LEU A 84 5.24 -2.25 -15.94
CA LEU A 84 6.11 -2.80 -16.99
C LEU A 84 6.44 -1.75 -18.06
N VAL A 85 5.42 -1.06 -18.53
CA VAL A 85 5.59 -0.01 -19.55
C VAL A 85 6.34 1.19 -18.98
N LEU A 86 5.91 1.70 -17.83
CA LEU A 86 6.48 2.91 -17.24
C LEU A 86 7.94 2.72 -16.81
N GLU A 87 8.29 1.60 -16.20
CA GLU A 87 9.67 1.34 -15.80
C GLU A 87 10.58 1.16 -17.02
N ASN A 88 10.12 0.49 -18.07
CA ASN A 88 10.89 0.33 -19.31
C ASN A 88 11.13 1.66 -20.01
N VAL A 89 10.17 2.60 -19.96
CA VAL A 89 10.30 3.92 -20.62
C VAL A 89 11.09 4.90 -19.75
N TRP A 90 10.82 4.96 -18.44
CA TRP A 90 11.38 5.97 -17.53
C TRP A 90 12.64 5.52 -16.82
N GLY A 91 12.89 4.22 -16.75
CA GLY A 91 13.94 3.61 -15.94
C GLY A 91 13.52 3.36 -14.51
N PRO A 92 14.28 2.55 -13.77
CA PRO A 92 13.90 2.07 -12.43
C PRO A 92 13.79 3.20 -11.40
N LYS A 93 14.73 4.13 -11.38
CA LYS A 93 14.74 5.23 -10.39
C LYS A 93 13.53 6.14 -10.52
N ARG A 94 13.22 6.58 -11.74
CA ARG A 94 12.07 7.47 -11.99
C ARG A 94 10.76 6.77 -11.71
N PHE A 95 10.65 5.51 -12.09
CA PHE A 95 9.46 4.71 -11.80
C PHE A 95 9.25 4.53 -10.29
N LEU A 96 10.31 4.22 -9.54
CA LEU A 96 10.22 4.08 -8.08
C LEU A 96 9.76 5.38 -7.42
N ILE A 97 10.34 6.51 -7.80
CA ILE A 97 9.93 7.83 -7.29
C ILE A 97 8.47 8.10 -7.61
N TYR A 98 8.04 7.85 -8.84
CA TYR A 98 6.65 7.99 -9.25
C TYR A 98 5.70 7.11 -8.43
N TYR A 99 6.06 5.85 -8.24
CA TYR A 99 5.28 4.91 -7.43
C TYR A 99 5.09 5.39 -5.99
N LEU A 100 6.18 5.83 -5.35
CA LEU A 100 6.13 6.34 -3.98
C LEU A 100 5.35 7.66 -3.87
N VAL A 101 5.55 8.58 -4.80
CA VAL A 101 4.81 9.86 -4.82
C VAL A 101 3.31 9.61 -5.00
N CYS A 102 2.91 8.72 -5.90
CA CYS A 102 1.50 8.34 -6.06
C CYS A 102 0.93 7.69 -4.80
N GLY A 103 1.70 6.81 -4.13
CA GLY A 103 1.29 6.19 -2.89
C GLY A 103 1.08 7.20 -1.76
N PHE A 104 2.02 8.11 -1.56
CA PHE A 104 1.89 9.18 -0.56
C PHE A 104 0.79 10.17 -0.91
N GLY A 105 0.63 10.52 -2.18
CA GLY A 105 -0.46 11.37 -2.65
C GLY A 105 -1.83 10.75 -2.36
N ALA A 106 -1.97 9.44 -2.59
CA ALA A 106 -3.19 8.70 -2.27
C ALA A 106 -3.49 8.72 -0.76
N VAL A 107 -2.46 8.61 0.10
CA VAL A 107 -2.61 8.76 1.56
C VAL A 107 -3.17 10.13 1.91
N ILE A 108 -2.59 11.20 1.37
CA ILE A 108 -3.03 12.57 1.68
C ILE A 108 -4.49 12.76 1.30
N VAL A 109 -4.91 12.32 0.12
CA VAL A 109 -6.31 12.41 -0.34
C VAL A 109 -7.21 11.57 0.56
N HIS A 110 -6.83 10.33 0.87
CA HIS A 110 -7.60 9.44 1.73
C HIS A 110 -7.82 10.03 3.12
N GLU A 111 -6.74 10.51 3.76
CA GLU A 111 -6.81 11.13 5.08
C GLU A 111 -7.61 12.43 5.08
N ALA A 112 -7.55 13.21 4.01
CA ALA A 112 -8.36 14.42 3.86
C ALA A 112 -9.86 14.08 3.80
N VAL A 113 -10.24 13.05 3.07
CA VAL A 113 -11.64 12.57 2.98
C VAL A 113 -12.11 12.06 4.34
N ILE A 114 -11.34 11.18 4.98
CA ILE A 114 -11.66 10.64 6.31
C ILE A 114 -11.77 11.76 7.34
N GLY A 115 -10.84 12.72 7.32
CA GLY A 115 -10.88 13.87 8.22
C GLY A 115 -12.14 14.73 8.02
N PHE A 116 -12.51 14.99 6.77
CA PHE A 116 -13.73 15.72 6.46
C PHE A 116 -14.98 15.00 6.98
N GLU A 117 -15.09 13.71 6.73
CA GLU A 117 -16.21 12.89 7.21
C GLU A 117 -16.26 12.84 8.74
N TYR A 118 -15.11 12.69 9.40
CA TYR A 118 -14.99 12.70 10.84
C TYR A 118 -15.51 14.00 11.45
N TYR A 119 -15.02 15.14 10.97
CA TYR A 119 -15.44 16.44 11.51
C TYR A 119 -16.88 16.76 11.19
N LYS A 120 -17.38 16.36 10.02
CA LYS A 120 -18.80 16.50 9.68
C LYS A 120 -19.67 15.69 10.63
N LEU A 121 -19.33 14.44 10.90
CA LEU A 121 -20.06 13.59 11.83
C LEU A 121 -20.02 14.15 13.26
N ALA A 122 -18.83 14.55 13.72
CA ALA A 122 -18.66 15.14 15.04
C ALA A 122 -19.49 16.41 15.24
N SER A 123 -19.67 17.21 14.20
CA SER A 123 -20.52 18.43 14.28
C SER A 123 -22.01 18.12 14.36
N LEU A 124 -22.43 16.92 13.98
CA LEU A 124 -23.83 16.46 14.06
C LEU A 124 -24.15 15.76 15.38
N LEU A 125 -23.13 15.37 16.13
CA LEU A 125 -23.30 14.72 17.42
C LEU A 125 -23.36 15.76 18.54
N THR A 126 -24.24 15.52 19.50
CA THR A 126 -24.27 16.34 20.71
C THR A 126 -23.08 16.00 21.62
N PRO A 127 -22.60 16.95 22.45
CA PRO A 127 -21.48 16.68 23.37
C PRO A 127 -21.69 15.46 24.27
N GLU A 128 -22.94 15.06 24.53
CA GLU A 128 -23.31 13.90 25.34
C GLU A 128 -23.05 12.56 24.60
N LEU A 129 -22.85 12.60 23.27
CA LEU A 129 -22.61 11.42 22.43
C LEU A 129 -21.16 11.27 22.02
N LEU A 130 -20.30 12.23 22.33
CA LEU A 130 -18.87 12.21 22.10
C LEU A 130 -18.13 11.74 23.34
#